data_058ee224ffbdbc21302d0203ae668aec
#
_entry.id   058ee224ffbdbc21302d0203ae668aec
#
_cell.length_a   1.000
_cell.length_b   1.000
_cell.length_c   1.000
_cell.angle_alpha   90.00
_cell.angle_beta   90.00
_cell.angle_gamma   90.00
#
_symmetry.space_group_name_H-M   'P 1'
#
loop_
_entity.id
_entity.type
_entity.pdbx_description
1 polymer ?
#
loop_
_entity_poly.entity_id
_entity_poly.type
_entity_poly.pdbx_seq_one_letter_code
_entity_poly.pdbx_strand_id
1 'polypeptide(L)'
;MKLSGSIFTILIALFTNQALFSDTNLEPVFDVSKQDIVFRRTTLIVRNIDTSLMLYQDALGMEVVYDNILKSRDGSKSRLIFLKTKDEHVGILGLWELDYGSPSSDRRNLPIERKAFVPQGNIHLFNTNDLDTKWERVIEVPGVEIYREPSYREYPSYDGSDVIKVNVSIIYDPDGNMIELNQLLTPIK
;
A
#
# COMPACT_ATOMS: atom_id res chain seq x y z
N MET A 1 7.31 -18.44 -90.86
CA MET A 1 7.08 -17.33 -89.92
C MET A 1 6.55 -17.91 -88.66
N LYS A 2 7.36 -17.99 -87.61
CA LYS A 2 7.04 -18.56 -86.27
C LYS A 2 6.66 -17.48 -85.36
N LEU A 3 5.46 -17.46 -84.86
CA LEU A 3 5.03 -16.59 -83.75
C LEU A 3 5.35 -17.29 -82.42
N SER A 4 6.21 -16.63 -81.62
CA SER A 4 6.52 -17.02 -80.28
C SER A 4 5.53 -16.36 -79.33
N GLY A 5 4.69 -17.19 -78.66
CA GLY A 5 3.79 -16.70 -77.58
C GLY A 5 4.52 -16.78 -76.23
N SER A 6 4.69 -15.63 -75.61
CA SER A 6 5.25 -15.53 -74.28
C SER A 6 4.13 -15.69 -73.25
N ILE A 7 4.20 -16.74 -72.43
CA ILE A 7 3.24 -16.97 -71.32
C ILE A 7 3.73 -16.18 -70.14
N PHE A 8 2.97 -15.18 -69.72
CA PHE A 8 3.20 -14.41 -68.52
C PHE A 8 2.53 -15.14 -67.33
N THR A 9 3.33 -15.75 -66.48
CA THR A 9 2.87 -16.39 -65.26
C THR A 9 2.75 -15.31 -64.18
N ILE A 10 1.49 -14.98 -63.81
CA ILE A 10 1.20 -14.09 -62.70
C ILE A 10 1.28 -14.91 -61.40
N LEU A 11 2.28 -14.63 -60.57
CA LEU A 11 2.45 -15.18 -59.23
C LEU A 11 1.58 -14.37 -58.26
N ILE A 12 0.43 -14.89 -57.87
CA ILE A 12 -0.42 -14.29 -56.83
C ILE A 12 0.15 -14.72 -55.46
N ALA A 13 0.82 -13.79 -54.80
CA ALA A 13 1.24 -13.97 -53.42
C ALA A 13 0.04 -13.78 -52.49
N LEU A 14 -0.48 -14.88 -51.97
CA LEU A 14 -1.47 -14.88 -50.89
C LEU A 14 -0.77 -14.46 -49.60
N PHE A 15 -0.92 -13.17 -49.22
CA PHE A 15 -0.58 -12.73 -47.86
C PHE A 15 -1.66 -13.25 -46.91
N THR A 16 -1.39 -14.36 -46.24
CA THR A 16 -2.18 -14.77 -45.08
C THR A 16 -1.90 -13.81 -43.96
N ASN A 17 -2.83 -12.89 -43.71
CA ASN A 17 -2.85 -12.08 -42.48
C ASN A 17 -3.09 -13.03 -41.31
N GLN A 18 -2.03 -13.53 -40.68
CA GLN A 18 -2.13 -14.11 -39.35
C GLN A 18 -2.35 -12.95 -38.38
N ALA A 19 -3.60 -12.72 -38.03
CA ALA A 19 -3.96 -11.92 -36.87
C ALA A 19 -3.30 -12.59 -35.65
N LEU A 20 -2.26 -11.96 -35.14
CA LEU A 20 -1.72 -12.27 -33.83
C LEU A 20 -2.82 -11.90 -32.82
N PHE A 21 -3.66 -12.88 -32.47
CA PHE A 21 -4.42 -12.81 -31.23
C PHE A 21 -3.36 -12.85 -30.11
N SER A 22 -2.95 -11.70 -29.61
CA SER A 22 -2.32 -11.64 -28.31
C SER A 22 -3.41 -12.05 -27.32
N ASP A 23 -3.35 -13.29 -26.84
CA ASP A 23 -4.01 -13.70 -25.62
C ASP A 23 -3.46 -12.80 -24.52
N THR A 24 -4.10 -11.66 -24.32
CA THR A 24 -3.95 -10.93 -23.07
C THR A 24 -4.66 -11.79 -22.03
N ASN A 25 -3.93 -12.71 -21.41
CA ASN A 25 -4.29 -13.30 -20.13
C ASN A 25 -4.35 -12.15 -19.12
N LEU A 26 -5.45 -11.40 -19.15
CA LEU A 26 -5.80 -10.50 -18.07
C LEU A 26 -6.08 -11.41 -16.88
N GLU A 27 -5.16 -11.42 -15.92
CA GLU A 27 -5.42 -12.02 -14.62
C GLU A 27 -6.79 -11.53 -14.14
N PRO A 28 -7.66 -12.42 -13.70
CA PRO A 28 -9.00 -12.03 -13.31
C PRO A 28 -8.90 -10.97 -12.21
N VAL A 29 -9.48 -9.79 -12.47
CA VAL A 29 -9.54 -8.71 -11.49
C VAL A 29 -10.22 -9.26 -10.24
N PHE A 30 -9.52 -9.18 -9.09
CA PHE A 30 -10.04 -9.63 -7.80
C PHE A 30 -11.27 -8.81 -7.44
N ASP A 31 -12.44 -9.41 -7.55
CA ASP A 31 -13.72 -8.77 -7.25
C ASP A 31 -14.10 -9.01 -5.78
N VAL A 32 -13.83 -8.02 -4.94
CA VAL A 32 -14.12 -8.04 -3.51
C VAL A 32 -15.60 -8.34 -3.22
N SER A 33 -16.52 -7.91 -4.11
CA SER A 33 -17.97 -8.09 -3.88
C SER A 33 -18.41 -9.55 -3.98
N LYS A 34 -17.58 -10.41 -4.58
CA LYS A 34 -17.84 -11.85 -4.76
C LYS A 34 -17.15 -12.71 -3.69
N GLN A 35 -16.42 -12.09 -2.76
CA GLN A 35 -15.75 -12.83 -1.69
C GLN A 35 -16.67 -12.98 -0.48
N ASP A 36 -16.64 -14.16 0.16
CA ASP A 36 -17.39 -14.42 1.38
C ASP A 36 -16.86 -13.57 2.54
N ILE A 37 -15.56 -13.67 2.82
CA ILE A 37 -14.84 -12.86 3.81
C ILE A 37 -13.52 -12.38 3.20
N VAL A 38 -13.24 -11.09 3.35
CA VAL A 38 -11.92 -10.52 3.02
C VAL A 38 -11.57 -9.38 3.99
N PHE A 39 -10.37 -9.42 4.56
CA PHE A 39 -9.84 -8.31 5.34
C PHE A 39 -9.29 -7.25 4.38
N ARG A 40 -10.10 -6.22 4.12
CA ARG A 40 -9.77 -5.21 3.12
C ARG A 40 -8.89 -4.09 3.63
N ARG A 41 -9.20 -3.62 4.86
CA ARG A 41 -8.69 -2.33 5.31
C ARG A 41 -8.59 -2.27 6.82
N THR A 42 -7.52 -1.66 7.31
CA THR A 42 -7.47 -1.05 8.64
C THR A 42 -7.69 0.46 8.51
N THR A 43 -8.45 1.06 9.42
CA THR A 43 -8.64 2.51 9.44
C THR A 43 -8.15 3.07 10.77
N LEU A 44 -7.20 3.99 10.71
CA LEU A 44 -6.68 4.74 11.84
C LEU A 44 -7.50 6.01 12.04
N ILE A 45 -7.88 6.27 13.27
CA ILE A 45 -8.50 7.55 13.65
C ILE A 45 -7.35 8.49 13.98
N VAL A 46 -7.23 9.55 13.20
CA VAL A 46 -6.10 10.49 13.28
C VAL A 46 -6.56 11.86 13.75
N ARG A 47 -5.67 12.59 14.43
CA ARG A 47 -5.92 13.96 14.90
C ARG A 47 -5.81 14.98 13.79
N ASN A 48 -4.87 14.75 12.89
CA ASN A 48 -4.58 15.64 11.78
C ASN A 48 -4.15 14.80 10.58
N ILE A 49 -5.00 14.74 9.57
CA ILE A 49 -4.80 13.89 8.41
C ILE A 49 -3.60 14.35 7.57
N ASP A 50 -3.31 15.66 7.53
CA ASP A 50 -2.20 16.19 6.75
C ASP A 50 -0.85 15.78 7.40
N THR A 51 -0.76 15.76 8.73
CA THR A 51 0.41 15.23 9.44
C THR A 51 0.59 13.73 9.19
N SER A 52 -0.50 12.97 9.19
CA SER A 52 -0.44 11.53 8.90
C SER A 52 -0.02 11.27 7.45
N LEU A 53 -0.45 12.10 6.49
CA LEU A 53 -0.03 11.98 5.09
C LEU A 53 1.48 12.20 4.90
N MET A 54 2.12 13.06 5.69
CA MET A 54 3.58 13.22 5.65
C MET A 54 4.30 11.89 5.94
N LEU A 55 3.74 11.06 6.83
CA LEU A 55 4.30 9.72 7.11
C LEU A 55 3.92 8.72 6.02
N TYR A 56 2.61 8.49 5.83
CA TYR A 56 2.15 7.35 5.03
C TYR A 56 2.28 7.58 3.53
N GLN A 57 1.99 8.79 3.04
CA GLN A 57 2.13 9.12 1.62
C GLN A 57 3.56 9.55 1.28
N ASP A 58 4.10 10.56 1.97
CA ASP A 58 5.34 11.20 1.53
C ASP A 58 6.58 10.38 1.92
N ALA A 59 6.67 9.91 3.18
CA ALA A 59 7.83 9.16 3.66
C ALA A 59 7.77 7.68 3.25
N LEU A 60 6.64 6.99 3.47
CA LEU A 60 6.48 5.57 3.12
C LEU A 60 6.17 5.36 1.64
N GLY A 61 5.61 6.36 0.96
CA GLY A 61 5.32 6.31 -0.48
C GLY A 61 4.04 5.55 -0.83
N MET A 62 3.05 5.55 0.08
CA MET A 62 1.73 5.01 -0.23
C MET A 62 0.97 5.95 -1.18
N GLU A 63 0.12 5.39 -2.00
CA GLU A 63 -0.67 6.13 -2.98
C GLU A 63 -2.10 6.36 -2.48
N VAL A 64 -2.58 7.60 -2.58
CA VAL A 64 -3.97 7.95 -2.25
C VAL A 64 -4.89 7.44 -3.36
N VAL A 65 -5.86 6.59 -2.99
CA VAL A 65 -6.87 6.04 -3.91
C VAL A 65 -8.29 6.54 -3.61
N TYR A 66 -8.47 7.19 -2.47
CA TYR A 66 -9.74 7.80 -2.07
C TYR A 66 -9.46 8.95 -1.12
N ASP A 67 -10.11 10.09 -1.33
CA ASP A 67 -10.06 11.26 -0.45
C ASP A 67 -11.40 12.00 -0.51
N ASN A 68 -12.15 11.96 0.59
CA ASN A 68 -13.45 12.61 0.66
C ASN A 68 -13.75 13.25 2.00
N ILE A 69 -14.41 14.39 1.94
CA ILE A 69 -15.01 15.03 3.09
C ILE A 69 -16.46 14.56 3.24
N LEU A 70 -16.71 13.86 4.34
CA LEU A 70 -18.02 13.35 4.70
C LEU A 70 -18.73 14.35 5.59
N LYS A 71 -20.02 14.57 5.34
CA LYS A 71 -20.89 15.46 6.14
C LYS A 71 -21.90 14.63 6.88
N SER A 72 -21.97 14.80 8.19
CA SER A 72 -22.99 14.19 9.04
C SER A 72 -24.30 15.01 9.05
N ARG A 73 -25.38 14.43 9.57
CA ARG A 73 -26.70 15.11 9.63
C ARG A 73 -26.71 16.35 10.52
N ASP A 74 -25.85 16.39 11.55
CA ASP A 74 -25.66 17.51 12.46
C ASP A 74 -24.76 18.63 11.89
N GLY A 75 -24.28 18.46 10.64
CA GLY A 75 -23.39 19.42 9.96
C GLY A 75 -21.91 19.23 10.27
N SER A 76 -21.54 18.32 11.17
CA SER A 76 -20.13 17.98 11.40
C SER A 76 -19.49 17.40 10.15
N LYS A 77 -18.16 17.58 10.02
CA LYS A 77 -17.40 17.08 8.87
C LYS A 77 -16.31 16.13 9.36
N SER A 78 -16.03 15.13 8.55
CA SER A 78 -14.84 14.30 8.70
C SER A 78 -14.15 14.16 7.35
N ARG A 79 -12.84 13.91 7.33
CA ARG A 79 -12.11 13.58 6.11
C ARG A 79 -11.64 12.15 6.19
N LEU A 80 -11.90 11.37 5.15
CA LEU A 80 -11.53 9.96 5.05
C LEU A 80 -10.68 9.76 3.81
N ILE A 81 -9.48 9.23 4.02
CA ILE A 81 -8.52 8.90 2.95
C ILE A 81 -8.25 7.41 2.97
N PHE A 82 -8.11 6.80 1.79
CA PHE A 82 -7.57 5.45 1.63
C PHE A 82 -6.26 5.49 0.89
N LEU A 83 -5.29 4.77 1.43
CA LEU A 83 -3.94 4.64 0.91
C LEU A 83 -3.69 3.18 0.54
N LYS A 84 -3.06 2.96 -0.61
CA LYS A 84 -2.60 1.64 -1.06
C LYS A 84 -1.08 1.59 -1.17
N THR A 85 -0.51 0.41 -1.09
CA THR A 85 0.88 0.15 -1.48
C THR A 85 0.94 -0.36 -2.91
N LYS A 86 0.30 -1.49 -3.19
CA LYS A 86 0.32 -2.14 -4.50
C LYS A 86 -1.08 -2.48 -5.02
N ASP A 87 -1.96 -2.98 -4.18
CA ASP A 87 -3.30 -3.43 -4.55
C ASP A 87 -4.35 -2.37 -4.18
N GLU A 88 -5.36 -2.19 -5.03
CA GLU A 88 -6.40 -1.16 -4.85
C GLU A 88 -7.56 -1.60 -3.95
N HIS A 89 -7.61 -2.87 -3.60
CA HIS A 89 -8.75 -3.46 -2.91
C HIS A 89 -8.38 -4.14 -1.59
N VAL A 90 -7.13 -4.59 -1.45
CA VAL A 90 -6.64 -5.39 -0.32
C VAL A 90 -5.40 -4.74 0.29
N GLY A 91 -5.24 -4.84 1.61
CA GLY A 91 -4.11 -4.23 2.32
C GLY A 91 -4.15 -2.70 2.33
N ILE A 92 -5.35 -2.13 2.30
CA ILE A 92 -5.54 -0.67 2.31
C ILE A 92 -5.43 -0.14 3.74
N LEU A 93 -4.76 0.99 3.89
CA LEU A 93 -4.78 1.79 5.10
C LEU A 93 -5.77 2.93 4.94
N GLY A 94 -6.72 3.07 5.87
CA GLY A 94 -7.59 4.23 5.98
C GLY A 94 -7.04 5.23 7.00
N LEU A 95 -7.11 6.52 6.70
CA LEU A 95 -6.91 7.61 7.64
C LEU A 95 -8.24 8.35 7.79
N TRP A 96 -8.73 8.51 9.01
CA TRP A 96 -10.01 9.18 9.25
C TRP A 96 -9.87 10.24 10.33
N GLU A 97 -9.92 11.49 9.92
CA GLU A 97 -9.99 12.64 10.82
C GLU A 97 -11.47 12.99 11.06
N LEU A 98 -11.92 12.76 12.28
CA LEU A 98 -13.22 13.22 12.76
C LEU A 98 -13.12 14.72 13.09
N ASP A 99 -14.24 15.44 13.01
CA ASP A 99 -14.31 16.88 13.26
C ASP A 99 -13.38 17.71 12.34
N TYR A 100 -13.21 17.26 11.09
CA TYR A 100 -12.34 17.90 10.09
C TYR A 100 -12.73 19.36 9.86
N GLY A 101 -11.72 20.25 9.93
CA GLY A 101 -11.93 21.68 9.80
C GLY A 101 -12.46 22.37 11.07
N SER A 102 -12.53 21.66 12.20
CA SER A 102 -12.85 22.23 13.52
C SER A 102 -11.56 22.39 14.35
N PRO A 103 -10.98 23.60 14.42
CA PRO A 103 -9.71 23.80 15.15
C PRO A 103 -9.86 23.64 16.66
N SER A 104 -11.08 23.73 17.18
CA SER A 104 -11.41 23.58 18.62
C SER A 104 -11.85 22.16 19.00
N SER A 105 -11.68 21.16 18.13
CA SER A 105 -12.05 19.78 18.45
C SER A 105 -11.24 19.24 19.64
N ASP A 106 -11.95 18.78 20.66
CA ASP A 106 -11.34 18.13 21.84
C ASP A 106 -10.52 16.89 21.45
N ARG A 107 -10.87 16.21 20.34
CA ARG A 107 -10.15 15.01 19.86
C ARG A 107 -8.71 15.30 19.52
N ARG A 108 -8.39 16.50 18.98
CA ARG A 108 -7.03 16.89 18.64
C ARG A 108 -6.15 17.06 19.88
N ASN A 109 -6.75 17.34 21.03
CA ASN A 109 -6.06 17.63 22.28
C ASN A 109 -5.99 16.43 23.23
N LEU A 110 -6.56 15.26 22.82
CA LEU A 110 -6.47 14.06 23.64
C LEU A 110 -5.00 13.62 23.80
N PRO A 111 -4.61 13.11 24.98
CA PRO A 111 -3.27 12.54 25.16
C PRO A 111 -2.95 11.47 24.11
N ILE A 112 -1.69 11.43 23.68
CA ILE A 112 -1.22 10.36 22.80
C ILE A 112 -0.87 9.14 23.67
N GLU A 113 -1.61 8.04 23.47
CA GLU A 113 -1.32 6.77 24.11
C GLU A 113 -0.47 5.90 23.21
N ARG A 114 0.71 5.48 23.68
CA ARG A 114 1.59 4.54 23.00
C ARG A 114 1.49 3.18 23.68
N LYS A 115 0.71 2.29 23.09
CA LYS A 115 0.36 1.02 23.76
C LYS A 115 1.42 -0.08 23.65
N ALA A 116 2.51 0.11 22.93
CA ALA A 116 3.56 -0.90 22.76
C ALA A 116 3.01 -2.33 22.60
N PHE A 117 3.73 -3.33 23.13
CA PHE A 117 3.38 -4.76 23.05
C PHE A 117 2.45 -5.20 24.20
N VAL A 118 1.29 -4.55 24.32
CA VAL A 118 0.27 -4.91 25.31
C VAL A 118 -1.03 -5.36 24.63
N PRO A 119 -1.85 -6.18 25.28
CA PRO A 119 -3.19 -6.50 24.75
C PRO A 119 -3.95 -5.23 24.38
N GLN A 120 -4.67 -5.25 23.23
CA GLN A 120 -5.32 -4.10 22.58
C GLN A 120 -4.37 -3.17 21.80
N GLY A 121 -3.05 -3.35 21.86
CA GLY A 121 -2.14 -2.73 20.92
C GLY A 121 -2.23 -3.40 19.54
N ASN A 122 -1.97 -2.63 18.50
CA ASN A 122 -1.87 -3.12 17.14
C ASN A 122 -0.51 -2.73 16.56
N ILE A 123 0.03 -3.59 15.71
CA ILE A 123 1.25 -3.32 14.96
C ILE A 123 0.87 -3.36 13.48
N HIS A 124 1.14 -2.27 12.77
CA HIS A 124 0.97 -2.18 11.33
C HIS A 124 2.32 -2.44 10.68
N LEU A 125 2.48 -3.60 10.04
CA LEU A 125 3.74 -4.02 9.44
C LEU A 125 3.78 -3.63 7.96
N PHE A 126 4.83 -2.91 7.60
CA PHE A 126 5.18 -2.56 6.22
C PHE A 126 6.52 -3.19 5.85
N ASN A 127 6.61 -3.74 4.65
CA ASN A 127 7.89 -4.16 4.08
C ASN A 127 8.33 -3.20 2.99
N THR A 128 9.63 -2.92 2.97
CA THR A 128 10.29 -2.15 1.90
C THR A 128 11.50 -2.94 1.40
N ASN A 129 11.92 -2.69 0.18
CA ASN A 129 13.19 -3.17 -0.34
C ASN A 129 14.34 -2.16 -0.15
N ASP A 130 14.05 -0.99 0.44
CA ASP A 130 15.00 0.08 0.69
C ASP A 130 14.69 0.72 2.05
N LEU A 131 15.10 0.03 3.13
CA LEU A 131 14.84 0.48 4.49
C LEU A 131 15.63 1.74 4.84
N ASP A 132 16.87 1.85 4.41
CA ASP A 132 17.73 2.97 4.78
C ASP A 132 17.15 4.30 4.28
N THR A 133 16.84 4.40 2.99
CA THR A 133 16.21 5.62 2.42
C THR A 133 14.83 5.91 3.04
N LYS A 134 14.03 4.88 3.31
CA LYS A 134 12.72 5.06 3.95
C LYS A 134 12.87 5.52 5.38
N TRP A 135 13.81 4.95 6.12
CA TRP A 135 14.05 5.29 7.52
C TRP A 135 14.43 6.76 7.69
N GLU A 136 15.38 7.26 6.88
CA GLU A 136 15.76 8.67 6.88
C GLU A 136 14.56 9.61 6.72
N ARG A 137 13.63 9.30 5.82
CA ARG A 137 12.42 10.10 5.60
C ARG A 137 11.42 10.00 6.75
N VAL A 138 11.26 8.79 7.28
CA VAL A 138 10.27 8.51 8.33
C VAL A 138 10.62 9.23 9.62
N ILE A 139 11.88 9.23 10.02
CA ILE A 139 12.31 9.88 11.27
C ILE A 139 12.26 11.42 11.23
N GLU A 140 12.22 12.00 10.02
CA GLU A 140 12.06 13.46 9.84
C GLU A 140 10.57 13.93 9.94
N VAL A 141 9.61 13.00 9.95
CA VAL A 141 8.19 13.35 10.03
C VAL A 141 7.84 13.86 11.43
N PRO A 142 7.24 15.05 11.56
CA PRO A 142 6.86 15.60 12.86
C PRO A 142 5.90 14.66 13.62
N GLY A 143 6.23 14.40 14.89
CA GLY A 143 5.42 13.56 15.77
C GLY A 143 5.70 12.06 15.68
N VAL A 144 6.53 11.62 14.75
CA VAL A 144 7.06 10.25 14.74
C VAL A 144 8.03 10.08 15.92
N GLU A 145 7.93 8.95 16.60
CA GLU A 145 8.82 8.60 17.72
C GLU A 145 9.44 7.23 17.46
N ILE A 146 10.77 7.16 17.58
CA ILE A 146 11.49 5.90 17.38
C ILE A 146 11.31 5.03 18.62
N TYR A 147 10.72 3.84 18.44
CA TYR A 147 10.69 2.79 19.45
C TYR A 147 11.91 1.86 19.33
N ARG A 148 12.30 1.52 18.08
CA ARG A 148 13.47 0.67 17.78
C ARG A 148 14.05 1.06 16.43
N GLU A 149 15.33 1.37 16.41
CA GLU A 149 16.08 1.58 15.18
C GLU A 149 16.23 0.31 14.35
N PRO A 150 16.49 0.41 13.03
CA PRO A 150 16.73 -0.74 12.18
C PRO A 150 17.79 -1.68 12.76
N SER A 151 17.46 -2.95 12.87
CA SER A 151 18.36 -3.98 13.38
C SER A 151 18.06 -5.34 12.75
N TYR A 152 19.12 -6.09 12.47
CA TYR A 152 19.02 -7.44 11.94
C TYR A 152 18.37 -8.40 12.93
N ARG A 153 17.47 -9.27 12.40
CA ARG A 153 16.79 -10.34 13.12
C ARG A 153 16.67 -11.58 12.25
N GLU A 154 16.55 -12.73 12.91
CA GLU A 154 16.23 -14.01 12.31
C GLU A 154 14.98 -14.58 12.99
N TYR A 155 14.06 -15.08 12.19
CA TYR A 155 12.86 -15.77 12.65
C TYR A 155 12.73 -17.12 11.96
N PRO A 156 12.14 -18.14 12.57
CA PRO A 156 11.81 -19.39 11.88
C PRO A 156 10.94 -19.10 10.65
N SER A 157 11.19 -19.81 9.53
CA SER A 157 10.27 -19.81 8.38
C SER A 157 8.92 -20.38 8.77
N TYR A 158 7.88 -20.13 7.96
CA TYR A 158 6.52 -20.58 8.27
C TYR A 158 6.38 -22.11 8.40
N ASP A 159 7.19 -22.85 7.64
CA ASP A 159 7.27 -24.31 7.70
C ASP A 159 8.32 -24.85 8.69
N GLY A 160 9.08 -23.94 9.32
CA GLY A 160 10.15 -24.28 10.26
C GLY A 160 11.41 -24.90 9.64
N SER A 161 11.51 -24.94 8.31
CA SER A 161 12.64 -25.58 7.61
C SER A 161 13.85 -24.67 7.42
N ASP A 162 13.67 -23.34 7.58
CA ASP A 162 14.69 -22.33 7.30
C ASP A 162 14.53 -21.12 8.24
N VAL A 163 15.28 -20.06 8.01
CA VAL A 163 15.17 -18.78 8.74
C VAL A 163 14.80 -17.64 7.79
N ILE A 164 13.90 -16.78 8.24
CA ILE A 164 13.60 -15.50 7.62
C ILE A 164 14.58 -14.48 8.18
N LYS A 165 15.43 -13.93 7.32
CA LYS A 165 16.37 -12.85 7.66
C LYS A 165 15.75 -11.52 7.31
N VAL A 166 15.73 -10.60 8.27
CA VAL A 166 15.04 -9.32 8.15
C VAL A 166 15.72 -8.23 8.96
N ASN A 167 15.79 -7.03 8.41
CA ASN A 167 16.04 -5.83 9.19
C ASN A 167 14.70 -5.31 9.72
N VAL A 168 14.57 -5.16 11.02
CA VAL A 168 13.35 -4.73 11.72
C VAL A 168 13.56 -3.38 12.34
N SER A 169 12.64 -2.46 12.11
CA SER A 169 12.54 -1.18 12.82
C SER A 169 11.14 -0.94 13.33
N ILE A 170 10.97 -0.17 14.38
CA ILE A 170 9.67 0.14 14.96
C ILE A 170 9.60 1.61 15.35
N ILE A 171 8.52 2.26 14.94
CA ILE A 171 8.18 3.63 15.31
C ILE A 171 6.77 3.71 15.90
N TYR A 172 6.45 4.83 16.52
CA TYR A 172 5.08 5.30 16.67
C TYR A 172 4.82 6.38 15.64
N ASP A 173 3.66 6.31 15.00
CA ASP A 173 3.17 7.39 14.14
C ASP A 173 2.77 8.62 14.98
N PRO A 174 2.42 9.78 14.35
CA PRO A 174 2.05 10.99 15.07
C PRO A 174 0.85 10.84 16.00
N ASP A 175 0.04 9.81 15.85
CA ASP A 175 -1.12 9.51 16.68
C ASP A 175 -0.88 8.41 17.73
N GLY A 176 0.32 7.83 17.75
CA GLY A 176 0.75 6.81 18.70
C GLY A 176 0.48 5.37 18.25
N ASN A 177 0.11 5.14 16.98
CA ASN A 177 -0.01 3.81 16.43
C ASN A 177 1.38 3.21 16.20
N MET A 178 1.56 1.93 16.54
CA MET A 178 2.83 1.24 16.34
C MET A 178 2.97 0.77 14.90
N ILE A 179 4.06 1.16 14.28
CA ILE A 179 4.43 0.81 12.91
C ILE A 179 5.73 0.01 12.95
N GLU A 180 5.72 -1.17 12.37
CA GLU A 180 6.91 -1.95 12.10
C GLU A 180 7.27 -1.78 10.62
N LEU A 181 8.45 -1.23 10.32
CA LEU A 181 8.97 -1.05 8.98
C LEU A 181 10.17 -1.97 8.78
N ASN A 182 10.02 -2.94 7.89
CA ASN A 182 10.96 -4.04 7.71
C ASN A 182 11.54 -4.09 6.30
N GLN A 183 12.73 -4.66 6.21
CA GLN A 183 13.31 -5.11 4.95
C GLN A 183 13.62 -6.59 5.02
N LEU A 184 12.90 -7.39 4.24
CA LEU A 184 13.21 -8.79 4.07
C LEU A 184 14.51 -8.97 3.30
N LEU A 185 15.43 -9.74 3.86
CA LEU A 185 16.73 -10.08 3.25
C LEU A 185 16.71 -11.44 2.58
N THR A 186 15.70 -12.26 2.88
CA THR A 186 15.42 -13.55 2.24
C THR A 186 13.94 -13.60 1.86
N PRO A 187 13.57 -14.30 0.77
CA PRO A 187 12.17 -14.54 0.44
C PRO A 187 11.46 -15.29 1.57
N ILE A 188 10.20 -14.94 1.79
CA ILE A 188 9.29 -15.74 2.65
C ILE A 188 8.87 -16.98 1.85
N LYS A 189 9.06 -18.15 2.44
CA LYS A 189 8.65 -19.43 1.89
C LYS A 189 7.62 -20.09 2.81
#